data_54e739478df8c2f0910c46490fa46c75
#
_entry.id   54e739478df8c2f0910c46490fa46c75
#
_cell.length_a   1.000
_cell.length_b   1.000
_cell.length_c   1.000
_cell.angle_alpha   90.00
_cell.angle_beta   90.00
_cell.angle_gamma   90.00
#
_symmetry.space_group_name_H-M   'P 1'
#
loop_
_entity.id
_entity.type
_entity.pdbx_description
1 polymer ?
#
loop_
_entity_poly.entity_id
_entity_poly.type
_entity_poly.pdbx_seq_one_letter_code
_entity_poly.pdbx_strand_id
1 'polypeptide(L)'
;TDKRPEEEIIIRNNYAAGTNMAHCIQINNLTRDCFERVQVIADSYRGVKGLDPSDKGVQTLLRGIAFYGKMENERNNDAPGRFHASCFATPRAAVKTYFALLDLMDRIEAGEVKDSIALAAHQKLFDVGFQSWTQPYRHDETDKNVVSVERFRKHVWWVGGNALDYRPVLEAAVMMSSIPMIDVLSEVAIGSLSVVSQTTYDDAFWTEGTTADGAGWGHGMQCLVWGYPIDGLKGTFRILKHLQGSPWAKQLSRENVEVVLHYIRCSAFYHHKGIIPPLVDRGNMTRKNNRRGNVPSHILAKTLLADWRTSLTSQEIQELEQFTEESSRLNV
;
A
#
# COMPACT_ATOMS: atom_id res chain seq x y z
N THR A 1 6.39 31.84 -4.18
CA THR A 1 5.40 30.89 -4.70
C THR A 1 5.63 29.53 -4.02
N ASP A 2 4.61 29.01 -3.42
CA ASP A 2 4.66 27.73 -2.73
C ASP A 2 4.80 26.60 -3.77
N LYS A 3 5.93 25.90 -3.72
CA LYS A 3 6.25 24.82 -4.67
C LYS A 3 5.74 23.44 -4.20
N ARG A 4 4.96 23.40 -3.09
CA ARG A 4 4.40 22.14 -2.59
C ARG A 4 3.36 21.59 -3.57
N PRO A 5 3.20 20.27 -3.65
CA PRO A 5 2.13 19.67 -4.41
C PRO A 5 0.78 20.27 -4.03
N GLU A 6 -0.06 20.51 -5.00
CA GLU A 6 -1.40 21.08 -4.77
C GLU A 6 -2.20 20.26 -3.76
N GLU A 7 -2.05 18.95 -3.79
CA GLU A 7 -2.64 18.03 -2.84
C GLU A 7 -2.30 18.38 -1.38
N GLU A 8 -1.04 18.68 -1.08
CA GLU A 8 -0.62 19.04 0.27
C GLU A 8 -1.20 20.40 0.67
N ILE A 9 -1.27 21.33 -0.27
CA ILE A 9 -1.88 22.64 -0.05
C ILE A 9 -3.36 22.48 0.27
N ILE A 10 -4.07 21.64 -0.47
CA ILE A 10 -5.49 21.35 -0.24
C ILE A 10 -5.69 20.69 1.13
N ILE A 11 -4.95 19.66 1.47
CA ILE A 11 -5.03 18.99 2.76
C ILE A 11 -4.76 20.00 3.89
N ARG A 12 -3.69 20.76 3.76
CA ARG A 12 -3.32 21.77 4.74
C ARG A 12 -4.36 22.86 4.90
N ASN A 13 -4.92 23.38 3.81
CA ASN A 13 -5.95 24.40 3.84
C ASN A 13 -7.24 23.87 4.47
N ASN A 14 -7.61 22.65 4.19
CA ASN A 14 -8.76 21.99 4.79
C ASN A 14 -8.59 21.82 6.30
N TYR A 15 -7.40 21.49 6.78
CA TYR A 15 -7.11 21.44 8.21
C TYR A 15 -7.03 22.82 8.84
N ALA A 16 -6.46 23.80 8.14
CA ALA A 16 -6.37 25.18 8.62
C ALA A 16 -7.73 25.89 8.68
N ALA A 17 -8.69 25.50 7.85
CA ALA A 17 -10.04 26.07 7.82
C ALA A 17 -10.95 25.65 9.00
N GLY A 18 -10.39 25.12 10.07
CA GLY A 18 -11.15 24.73 11.26
C GLY A 18 -11.87 23.38 11.12
N THR A 19 -11.48 22.55 10.16
CA THR A 19 -12.01 21.20 10.04
C THR A 19 -11.68 20.41 11.29
N ASN A 20 -12.71 19.94 12.00
CA ASN A 20 -12.52 19.14 13.20
C ASN A 20 -11.91 17.79 12.87
N MET A 21 -10.63 17.59 13.21
CA MET A 21 -9.88 16.36 12.95
C MET A 21 -10.59 15.12 13.52
N ALA A 22 -11.21 15.23 14.69
CA ALA A 22 -11.97 14.13 15.28
C ALA A 22 -13.17 13.73 14.40
N HIS A 23 -13.82 14.69 13.78
CA HIS A 23 -14.93 14.46 12.85
C HIS A 23 -14.44 13.76 11.56
N CYS A 24 -13.33 14.22 11.01
CA CYS A 24 -12.71 13.57 9.84
C CYS A 24 -12.34 12.11 10.13
N ILE A 25 -11.78 11.82 11.30
CA ILE A 25 -11.46 10.47 11.75
C ILE A 25 -12.73 9.61 11.87
N GLN A 26 -13.81 10.17 12.43
CA GLN A 26 -15.08 9.45 12.53
C GLN A 26 -15.65 9.11 11.15
N ILE A 27 -15.66 10.05 10.21
CA ILE A 27 -16.12 9.80 8.83
C ILE A 27 -15.27 8.72 8.17
N ASN A 28 -13.95 8.76 8.30
CA ASN A 28 -13.05 7.74 7.79
C ASN A 28 -13.38 6.35 8.37
N ASN A 29 -13.58 6.27 9.67
CA ASN A 29 -13.90 5.02 10.34
C ASN A 29 -15.25 4.46 9.86
N LEU A 30 -16.28 5.29 9.80
CA LEU A 30 -17.62 4.88 9.34
C LEU A 30 -17.59 4.33 7.90
N THR A 31 -16.90 5.01 7.01
CA THR A 31 -16.79 4.57 5.61
C THR A 31 -16.06 3.24 5.49
N ARG A 32 -14.93 3.12 6.18
CA ARG A 32 -14.17 1.88 6.27
C ARG A 32 -15.04 0.75 6.84
N ASP A 33 -15.69 0.98 7.96
CA ASP A 33 -16.46 -0.04 8.67
C ASP A 33 -17.61 -0.59 7.83
N CYS A 34 -18.22 0.24 6.97
CA CYS A 34 -19.23 -0.23 6.01
C CYS A 34 -18.68 -1.28 5.05
N PHE A 35 -17.53 -1.03 4.41
CA PHE A 35 -16.91 -1.97 3.49
C PHE A 35 -16.28 -3.17 4.19
N GLU A 36 -15.72 -3.00 5.39
CA GLU A 36 -15.22 -4.13 6.19
C GLU A 36 -16.35 -5.12 6.59
N ARG A 37 -17.55 -4.61 6.90
CA ARG A 37 -18.72 -5.47 7.13
C ARG A 37 -19.16 -6.22 5.87
N VAL A 38 -19.18 -5.54 4.74
CA VAL A 38 -19.45 -6.16 3.44
C VAL A 38 -18.45 -7.28 3.15
N GLN A 39 -17.18 -7.02 3.37
CA GLN A 39 -16.11 -8.01 3.20
C GLN A 39 -16.31 -9.23 4.10
N VAL A 40 -16.59 -9.02 5.40
CA VAL A 40 -16.82 -10.13 6.35
C VAL A 40 -17.98 -11.02 5.90
N ILE A 41 -19.07 -10.42 5.40
CA ILE A 41 -20.20 -11.19 4.86
C ILE A 41 -19.79 -11.94 3.58
N ALA A 42 -19.08 -11.26 2.66
CA ALA A 42 -18.60 -11.88 1.42
C ALA A 42 -17.64 -13.04 1.68
N ASP A 43 -16.79 -12.94 2.69
CA ASP A 43 -15.86 -14.02 3.08
C ASP A 43 -16.58 -15.34 3.45
N SER A 44 -17.85 -15.30 3.89
CA SER A 44 -18.66 -16.50 4.13
C SER A 44 -19.02 -17.26 2.85
N TYR A 45 -18.94 -16.60 1.70
CA TYR A 45 -19.18 -17.20 0.37
C TYR A 45 -17.88 -17.59 -0.35
N ARG A 46 -16.73 -17.41 0.29
CA ARG A 46 -15.42 -17.69 -0.33
C ARG A 46 -15.31 -19.13 -0.80
N GLY A 47 -15.01 -19.31 -2.08
CA GLY A 47 -14.88 -20.63 -2.71
C GLY A 47 -16.20 -21.31 -3.05
N VAL A 48 -17.34 -20.71 -2.75
CA VAL A 48 -18.65 -21.23 -3.18
C VAL A 48 -18.81 -21.02 -4.67
N LYS A 49 -19.21 -22.09 -5.38
CA LYS A 49 -19.46 -22.10 -6.82
C LYS A 49 -20.94 -21.97 -7.11
N GLY A 50 -21.28 -21.34 -8.24
CA GLY A 50 -22.66 -21.26 -8.73
C GLY A 50 -23.58 -20.43 -7.83
N LEU A 51 -23.05 -19.40 -7.15
CA LEU A 51 -23.86 -18.49 -6.34
C LEU A 51 -24.99 -17.89 -7.19
N ASP A 52 -26.23 -18.06 -6.72
CA ASP A 52 -27.40 -17.46 -7.37
C ASP A 52 -27.57 -16.01 -6.89
N PRO A 53 -27.45 -15.02 -7.78
CA PRO A 53 -27.65 -13.61 -7.41
C PRO A 53 -29.08 -13.30 -6.95
N SER A 54 -30.05 -14.16 -7.24
CA SER A 54 -31.43 -14.02 -6.77
C SER A 54 -31.65 -14.56 -5.33
N ASP A 55 -30.70 -15.36 -4.79
CA ASP A 55 -30.75 -15.77 -3.39
C ASP A 55 -30.81 -14.56 -2.47
N LYS A 56 -31.70 -14.59 -1.50
CA LYS A 56 -31.95 -13.46 -0.60
C LYS A 56 -30.69 -12.95 0.11
N GLY A 57 -29.82 -13.85 0.54
CA GLY A 57 -28.58 -13.51 1.23
C GLY A 57 -27.59 -12.84 0.28
N VAL A 58 -27.36 -13.46 -0.89
CA VAL A 58 -26.48 -12.95 -1.94
C VAL A 58 -26.99 -11.61 -2.45
N GLN A 59 -28.29 -11.49 -2.74
CA GLN A 59 -28.89 -10.25 -3.22
C GLN A 59 -28.76 -9.11 -2.19
N THR A 60 -28.92 -9.41 -0.89
CA THR A 60 -28.72 -8.41 0.16
C THR A 60 -27.29 -7.93 0.20
N LEU A 61 -26.31 -8.82 0.07
CA LEU A 61 -24.90 -8.48 -0.01
C LEU A 61 -24.61 -7.60 -1.25
N LEU A 62 -25.07 -8.01 -2.42
CA LEU A 62 -24.86 -7.25 -3.68
C LEU A 62 -25.48 -5.85 -3.64
N ARG A 63 -26.67 -5.70 -3.05
CA ARG A 63 -27.28 -4.37 -2.80
C ARG A 63 -26.44 -3.54 -1.84
N GLY A 64 -25.88 -4.14 -0.81
CA GLY A 64 -24.96 -3.47 0.13
C GLY A 64 -23.71 -2.97 -0.58
N ILE A 65 -23.08 -3.80 -1.42
CA ILE A 65 -21.91 -3.42 -2.22
C ILE A 65 -22.25 -2.23 -3.13
N ALA A 66 -23.32 -2.33 -3.89
CA ALA A 66 -23.73 -1.28 -4.83
C ALA A 66 -24.04 0.04 -4.11
N PHE A 67 -24.74 -0.02 -2.98
CA PHE A 67 -25.11 1.16 -2.18
C PHE A 67 -23.89 1.85 -1.56
N TYR A 68 -23.04 1.10 -0.85
CA TYR A 68 -21.85 1.69 -0.22
C TYR A 68 -20.81 2.12 -1.26
N GLY A 69 -20.68 1.40 -2.36
CA GLY A 69 -19.81 1.80 -3.46
C GLY A 69 -20.26 3.10 -4.11
N LYS A 70 -21.56 3.28 -4.34
CA LYS A 70 -22.10 4.54 -4.81
C LYS A 70 -21.80 5.69 -3.84
N MET A 71 -22.06 5.50 -2.55
CA MET A 71 -21.76 6.51 -1.54
C MET A 71 -20.28 6.86 -1.49
N GLU A 72 -19.39 5.86 -1.63
CA GLU A 72 -17.95 6.07 -1.63
C GLU A 72 -17.51 6.93 -2.81
N ASN A 73 -17.95 6.60 -4.02
CA ASN A 73 -17.59 7.35 -5.22
C ASN A 73 -18.11 8.79 -5.19
N GLU A 74 -19.35 9.01 -4.75
CA GLU A 74 -19.96 10.35 -4.66
C GLU A 74 -19.26 11.24 -3.63
N ARG A 75 -18.72 10.67 -2.55
CA ARG A 75 -18.10 11.41 -1.45
C ARG A 75 -16.58 11.51 -1.54
N ASN A 76 -15.97 10.78 -2.47
CA ASN A 76 -14.52 10.66 -2.52
C ASN A 76 -13.82 12.00 -2.68
N ASN A 77 -14.41 12.93 -3.44
CA ASN A 77 -13.84 14.24 -3.73
C ASN A 77 -14.21 15.33 -2.72
N ASP A 78 -15.20 15.09 -1.85
CA ASP A 78 -15.83 16.18 -1.08
C ASP A 78 -15.46 16.19 0.41
N ALA A 79 -14.80 15.15 0.92
CA ALA A 79 -14.56 15.04 2.36
C ALA A 79 -13.07 15.11 2.72
N PRO A 80 -12.62 16.21 3.30
CA PRO A 80 -11.27 16.34 3.85
C PRO A 80 -10.95 15.20 4.85
N GLY A 81 -9.73 14.73 4.84
CA GLY A 81 -9.27 13.71 5.79
C GLY A 81 -9.73 12.28 5.50
N ARG A 82 -10.38 12.03 4.38
CA ARG A 82 -10.80 10.67 3.97
C ARG A 82 -9.70 9.85 3.29
N PHE A 83 -8.52 10.40 3.13
CA PHE A 83 -7.43 9.78 2.40
C PHE A 83 -7.16 8.31 2.81
N HIS A 84 -7.06 8.03 4.11
CA HIS A 84 -6.80 6.66 4.60
C HIS A 84 -7.95 5.68 4.28
N ALA A 85 -9.20 6.12 4.39
CA ALA A 85 -10.33 5.29 4.00
C ALA A 85 -10.35 5.09 2.49
N SER A 86 -10.34 6.17 1.73
CA SER A 86 -10.56 6.15 0.28
C SER A 86 -9.43 5.54 -0.53
N CYS A 87 -8.17 5.62 -0.07
CA CYS A 87 -7.03 5.05 -0.81
C CYS A 87 -6.53 3.72 -0.25
N PHE A 88 -6.78 3.42 1.03
CA PHE A 88 -6.21 2.24 1.69
C PHE A 88 -7.29 1.23 2.11
N ALA A 89 -8.10 1.59 3.10
CA ALA A 89 -8.95 0.63 3.79
C ALA A 89 -10.15 0.21 2.95
N THR A 90 -10.87 1.16 2.37
CA THR A 90 -12.07 0.87 1.57
C THR A 90 -11.73 0.12 0.27
N PRO A 91 -10.72 0.54 -0.53
CA PRO A 91 -10.26 -0.24 -1.67
C PRO A 91 -9.80 -1.64 -1.31
N ARG A 92 -9.10 -1.81 -0.18
CA ARG A 92 -8.65 -3.13 0.28
C ARG A 92 -9.84 -4.04 0.59
N ALA A 93 -10.86 -3.53 1.25
CA ALA A 93 -12.07 -4.29 1.53
C ALA A 93 -12.85 -4.63 0.26
N ALA A 94 -12.95 -3.68 -0.69
CA ALA A 94 -13.59 -3.92 -1.99
C ALA A 94 -12.90 -5.02 -2.80
N VAL A 95 -11.58 -4.95 -2.92
CA VAL A 95 -10.79 -5.96 -3.65
C VAL A 95 -10.92 -7.34 -2.97
N LYS A 96 -10.85 -7.40 -1.64
CA LYS A 96 -11.05 -8.66 -0.91
C LYS A 96 -12.46 -9.22 -1.10
N THR A 97 -13.47 -8.35 -1.15
CA THR A 97 -14.87 -8.73 -1.43
C THR A 97 -14.99 -9.32 -2.83
N TYR A 98 -14.37 -8.71 -3.84
CA TYR A 98 -14.33 -9.25 -5.19
C TYR A 98 -13.77 -10.68 -5.21
N PHE A 99 -12.59 -10.89 -4.63
CA PHE A 99 -11.97 -12.22 -4.59
C PHE A 99 -12.70 -13.23 -3.69
N ALA A 100 -13.48 -12.78 -2.71
CA ALA A 100 -14.35 -13.67 -1.96
C ALA A 100 -15.53 -14.19 -2.79
N LEU A 101 -16.02 -13.38 -3.74
CA LEU A 101 -17.12 -13.69 -4.65
C LEU A 101 -16.63 -14.06 -6.07
N LEU A 102 -15.37 -14.50 -6.23
CA LEU A 102 -14.69 -14.63 -7.52
C LEU A 102 -15.52 -15.39 -8.56
N ASP A 103 -16.09 -16.54 -8.21
CA ASP A 103 -16.92 -17.32 -9.14
C ASP A 103 -18.12 -16.52 -9.70
N LEU A 104 -18.77 -15.73 -8.86
CA LEU A 104 -19.87 -14.87 -9.28
C LEU A 104 -19.35 -13.71 -10.15
N MET A 105 -18.23 -13.12 -9.79
CA MET A 105 -17.61 -12.04 -10.56
C MET A 105 -17.17 -12.50 -11.94
N ASP A 106 -16.52 -13.68 -12.04
CA ASP A 106 -16.11 -14.29 -13.32
C ASP A 106 -17.32 -14.55 -14.23
N ARG A 107 -18.42 -15.04 -13.67
CA ARG A 107 -19.67 -15.28 -14.43
C ARG A 107 -20.36 -14.00 -14.87
N ILE A 108 -20.24 -12.92 -14.11
CA ILE A 108 -20.71 -11.60 -14.53
C ILE A 108 -19.86 -11.12 -15.72
N GLU A 109 -18.56 -11.22 -15.65
CA GLU A 109 -17.63 -10.81 -16.72
C GLU A 109 -17.79 -11.66 -17.98
N ALA A 110 -18.09 -12.95 -17.83
CA ALA A 110 -18.44 -13.84 -18.94
C ALA A 110 -19.83 -13.55 -19.55
N GLY A 111 -20.62 -12.65 -18.96
CA GLY A 111 -21.98 -12.33 -19.44
C GLY A 111 -23.04 -13.39 -19.13
N GLU A 112 -22.71 -14.36 -18.27
CA GLU A 112 -23.63 -15.41 -17.82
C GLU A 112 -24.66 -14.88 -16.83
N VAL A 113 -24.27 -13.93 -15.98
CA VAL A 113 -25.13 -13.26 -15.01
C VAL A 113 -25.49 -11.87 -15.52
N LYS A 114 -26.81 -11.63 -15.68
CA LYS A 114 -27.37 -10.37 -16.20
C LYS A 114 -28.22 -9.63 -15.17
N ASP A 115 -28.19 -10.06 -13.91
CA ASP A 115 -28.90 -9.38 -12.83
C ASP A 115 -28.35 -7.96 -12.64
N SER A 116 -29.23 -6.97 -12.67
CA SER A 116 -28.84 -5.55 -12.65
C SER A 116 -28.14 -5.14 -11.35
N ILE A 117 -28.49 -5.78 -10.23
CA ILE A 117 -27.88 -5.51 -8.92
C ILE A 117 -26.48 -6.12 -8.87
N ALA A 118 -26.31 -7.33 -9.41
CA ALA A 118 -25.03 -7.98 -9.52
C ALA A 118 -24.07 -7.19 -10.41
N LEU A 119 -24.52 -6.72 -11.56
CA LEU A 119 -23.74 -5.85 -12.45
C LEU A 119 -23.34 -4.53 -11.76
N ALA A 120 -24.28 -3.89 -11.05
CA ALA A 120 -23.99 -2.67 -10.32
C ALA A 120 -22.98 -2.92 -9.18
N ALA A 121 -23.08 -4.02 -8.45
CA ALA A 121 -22.14 -4.39 -7.41
C ALA A 121 -20.74 -4.63 -7.98
N HIS A 122 -20.62 -5.39 -9.05
CA HIS A 122 -19.36 -5.63 -9.76
C HIS A 122 -18.69 -4.32 -10.18
N GLN A 123 -19.43 -3.43 -10.87
CA GLN A 123 -18.90 -2.12 -11.26
C GLN A 123 -18.41 -1.30 -10.07
N LYS A 124 -19.15 -1.34 -8.94
CA LYS A 124 -18.75 -0.60 -7.73
C LYS A 124 -17.51 -1.18 -7.04
N LEU A 125 -17.32 -2.49 -7.09
CA LEU A 125 -16.06 -3.09 -6.62
C LEU A 125 -14.87 -2.61 -7.45
N PHE A 126 -15.02 -2.50 -8.77
CA PHE A 126 -13.99 -1.96 -9.65
C PHE A 126 -13.72 -0.48 -9.37
N ASP A 127 -14.76 0.35 -9.34
CA ASP A 127 -14.62 1.79 -9.08
C ASP A 127 -13.89 2.06 -7.76
N VAL A 128 -14.30 1.35 -6.70
CA VAL A 128 -13.71 1.53 -5.36
C VAL A 128 -12.32 0.92 -5.27
N GLY A 129 -12.08 -0.24 -5.87
CA GLY A 129 -10.75 -0.84 -5.91
C GLY A 129 -9.73 0.04 -6.64
N PHE A 130 -10.16 0.68 -7.74
CA PHE A 130 -9.33 1.62 -8.51
C PHE A 130 -8.92 2.86 -7.73
N GLN A 131 -9.67 3.25 -6.68
CA GLN A 131 -9.27 4.36 -5.82
C GLN A 131 -7.91 4.15 -5.14
N SER A 132 -7.43 2.91 -5.02
CA SER A 132 -6.08 2.63 -4.55
C SER A 132 -4.99 3.21 -5.46
N TRP A 133 -5.31 3.44 -6.72
CA TRP A 133 -4.43 4.03 -7.74
C TRP A 133 -4.60 5.53 -7.89
N THR A 134 -5.63 6.14 -7.31
CA THR A 134 -5.94 7.55 -7.46
C THR A 134 -5.49 8.38 -6.25
N GLN A 135 -5.41 9.69 -6.46
CA GLN A 135 -5.21 10.69 -5.41
C GLN A 135 -6.48 11.56 -5.35
N PRO A 136 -7.45 11.23 -4.49
CA PRO A 136 -8.80 11.81 -4.54
C PRO A 136 -8.86 13.33 -4.37
N TYR A 137 -7.77 13.95 -3.91
CA TYR A 137 -7.68 15.40 -3.69
C TYR A 137 -6.85 16.14 -4.74
N ARG A 138 -6.43 15.46 -5.80
CA ARG A 138 -5.68 16.10 -6.89
C ARG A 138 -6.62 16.46 -8.01
N HIS A 139 -6.82 17.74 -8.22
CA HIS A 139 -7.68 18.26 -9.28
C HIS A 139 -7.05 18.23 -10.68
N ASP A 140 -5.72 18.22 -10.73
CA ASP A 140 -4.93 18.17 -11.97
C ASP A 140 -4.73 16.76 -12.52
N GLU A 141 -5.11 15.74 -11.73
CA GLU A 141 -4.88 14.36 -12.10
C GLU A 141 -6.04 13.81 -12.93
N THR A 142 -5.70 13.29 -14.10
CA THR A 142 -6.62 12.59 -14.98
C THR A 142 -6.37 11.08 -14.93
N ASP A 143 -7.38 10.27 -15.24
CA ASP A 143 -7.27 8.81 -15.27
C ASP A 143 -6.15 8.32 -16.22
N LYS A 144 -5.83 9.10 -17.24
CA LYS A 144 -4.73 8.81 -18.18
C LYS A 144 -3.35 8.84 -17.52
N ASN A 145 -3.18 9.61 -16.47
CA ASN A 145 -1.91 9.78 -15.77
C ASN A 145 -1.74 8.82 -14.60
N VAL A 146 -2.80 8.11 -14.20
CA VAL A 146 -2.80 7.26 -13.01
C VAL A 146 -1.94 6.02 -13.19
N VAL A 147 -1.97 5.39 -14.38
CA VAL A 147 -1.18 4.20 -14.69
C VAL A 147 0.12 4.63 -15.36
N SER A 148 1.08 5.07 -14.54
CA SER A 148 2.35 5.63 -15.03
C SER A 148 3.46 5.47 -14.00
N VAL A 149 4.61 4.93 -14.40
CA VAL A 149 5.83 4.86 -13.57
C VAL A 149 6.27 6.25 -13.14
N GLU A 150 6.21 7.21 -14.06
CA GLU A 150 6.62 8.59 -13.82
C GLU A 150 5.80 9.24 -12.70
N ARG A 151 4.50 8.98 -12.70
CA ARG A 151 3.62 9.45 -11.63
C ARG A 151 4.03 8.91 -10.25
N PHE A 152 4.36 7.62 -10.16
CA PHE A 152 4.86 7.04 -8.91
C PHE A 152 6.15 7.71 -8.44
N ARG A 153 7.05 8.03 -9.36
CA ARG A 153 8.32 8.70 -9.04
C ARG A 153 8.14 10.13 -8.55
N LYS A 154 7.19 10.85 -9.12
CA LYS A 154 6.92 12.27 -8.78
C LYS A 154 6.12 12.45 -7.49
N HIS A 155 5.40 11.43 -7.05
CA HIS A 155 4.49 11.53 -5.92
C HIS A 155 5.00 10.75 -4.72
N VAL A 156 5.38 11.47 -3.67
CA VAL A 156 5.77 10.90 -2.38
C VAL A 156 4.77 9.88 -1.83
N TRP A 157 3.50 10.07 -2.08
CA TRP A 157 2.44 9.16 -1.64
C TRP A 157 2.39 7.84 -2.42
N TRP A 158 3.14 7.71 -3.49
CA TRP A 158 3.12 6.56 -4.39
C TRP A 158 4.36 5.68 -4.30
N VAL A 159 5.44 6.20 -3.72
CA VAL A 159 6.67 5.45 -3.48
C VAL A 159 6.79 5.18 -1.99
N GLY A 160 7.41 4.08 -1.62
CA GLY A 160 7.54 3.69 -0.22
C GLY A 160 6.26 3.09 0.38
N GLY A 161 6.11 3.21 1.70
CA GLY A 161 5.05 2.57 2.45
C GLY A 161 3.64 2.95 2.02
N ASN A 162 3.45 4.18 1.59
CA ASN A 162 2.13 4.65 1.21
C ASN A 162 1.55 3.94 0.00
N ALA A 163 2.34 3.73 -1.06
CA ALA A 163 1.85 3.11 -2.27
C ALA A 163 1.96 1.59 -2.25
N LEU A 164 3.11 1.08 -1.90
CA LEU A 164 3.42 -0.32 -2.11
C LEU A 164 3.02 -1.23 -0.95
N ASP A 165 2.84 -0.69 0.26
CA ASP A 165 2.40 -1.48 1.42
C ASP A 165 0.93 -1.24 1.80
N TYR A 166 0.51 0.02 1.87
CA TYR A 166 -0.81 0.34 2.42
C TYR A 166 -1.94 0.24 1.41
N ARG A 167 -1.67 0.47 0.12
CA ARG A 167 -2.67 0.40 -0.94
C ARG A 167 -2.70 -0.99 -1.57
N PRO A 168 -3.87 -1.54 -1.88
CA PRO A 168 -4.01 -2.83 -2.56
C PRO A 168 -3.80 -2.70 -4.07
N VAL A 169 -2.69 -2.06 -4.48
CA VAL A 169 -2.46 -1.69 -5.90
C VAL A 169 -2.27 -2.90 -6.81
N LEU A 170 -1.57 -3.94 -6.35
CA LEU A 170 -1.39 -5.16 -7.14
C LEU A 170 -2.70 -5.96 -7.21
N GLU A 171 -3.35 -6.13 -6.09
CA GLU A 171 -4.62 -6.85 -6.01
C GLU A 171 -5.71 -6.16 -6.85
N ALA A 172 -5.72 -4.81 -6.88
CA ALA A 172 -6.62 -4.05 -7.75
C ALA A 172 -6.26 -4.24 -9.23
N ALA A 173 -4.97 -4.24 -9.59
CA ALA A 173 -4.53 -4.49 -10.96
C ALA A 173 -4.93 -5.89 -11.45
N VAL A 174 -4.82 -6.91 -10.58
CA VAL A 174 -5.26 -8.29 -10.87
C VAL A 174 -6.78 -8.36 -11.00
N MET A 175 -7.53 -7.76 -10.07
CA MET A 175 -8.99 -7.68 -10.13
C MET A 175 -9.48 -7.07 -11.45
N MET A 176 -8.80 -6.05 -11.95
CA MET A 176 -9.12 -5.36 -13.19
C MET A 176 -8.54 -6.05 -14.44
N SER A 177 -7.84 -7.17 -14.28
CA SER A 177 -7.14 -7.87 -15.37
C SER A 177 -6.27 -6.93 -16.21
N SER A 178 -5.66 -5.93 -15.57
CA SER A 178 -4.95 -4.84 -16.25
C SER A 178 -3.46 -5.11 -16.37
N ILE A 179 -3.04 -5.60 -17.53
CA ILE A 179 -1.62 -5.75 -17.88
C ILE A 179 -0.83 -4.45 -17.67
N PRO A 180 -1.27 -3.29 -18.17
CA PRO A 180 -0.54 -2.04 -17.98
C PRO A 180 -0.32 -1.65 -16.51
N MET A 181 -1.29 -1.94 -15.63
CA MET A 181 -1.12 -1.69 -14.19
C MET A 181 -0.07 -2.63 -13.59
N ILE A 182 -0.04 -3.90 -13.98
CA ILE A 182 0.97 -4.84 -13.50
C ILE A 182 2.36 -4.47 -14.03
N ASP A 183 2.49 -4.06 -15.29
CA ASP A 183 3.72 -3.54 -15.87
C ASP A 183 4.29 -2.38 -15.04
N VAL A 184 3.46 -1.38 -14.76
CA VAL A 184 3.85 -0.23 -13.94
C VAL A 184 4.30 -0.65 -12.54
N LEU A 185 3.57 -1.55 -11.88
CA LEU A 185 3.93 -2.00 -10.53
C LEU A 185 5.23 -2.79 -10.49
N SER A 186 5.48 -3.61 -11.49
CA SER A 186 6.73 -4.36 -11.64
C SER A 186 7.94 -3.41 -11.70
N GLU A 187 7.85 -2.37 -12.53
CA GLU A 187 8.89 -1.36 -12.68
C GLU A 187 9.04 -0.47 -11.43
N VAL A 188 7.94 -0.04 -10.84
CA VAL A 188 7.97 0.77 -9.62
C VAL A 188 8.53 -0.02 -8.44
N ALA A 189 8.16 -1.29 -8.28
CA ALA A 189 8.64 -2.11 -7.19
C ALA A 189 10.16 -2.31 -7.25
N ILE A 190 10.71 -2.71 -8.39
CA ILE A 190 12.17 -2.87 -8.52
C ILE A 190 12.88 -1.51 -8.45
N GLY A 191 12.34 -0.47 -9.07
CA GLY A 191 12.89 0.88 -9.06
C GLY A 191 12.90 1.54 -7.68
N SER A 192 12.03 1.11 -6.76
CA SER A 192 12.01 1.59 -5.38
C SER A 192 13.20 1.10 -4.54
N LEU A 193 13.88 0.04 -4.98
CA LEU A 193 15.12 -0.44 -4.38
C LEU A 193 16.33 0.32 -4.94
N SER A 194 16.32 1.62 -4.78
CA SER A 194 17.40 2.52 -5.21
C SER A 194 17.65 3.58 -4.14
N VAL A 195 18.84 4.17 -4.21
CA VAL A 195 19.16 5.35 -3.38
C VAL A 195 18.36 6.53 -3.92
N VAL A 196 17.63 7.21 -3.05
CA VAL A 196 16.85 8.38 -3.39
C VAL A 196 17.25 9.59 -2.55
N SER A 197 17.05 10.75 -3.12
CA SER A 197 17.18 12.04 -2.44
C SER A 197 16.14 13.01 -2.97
N GLN A 198 16.01 14.16 -2.37
CA GLN A 198 15.07 15.19 -2.84
C GLN A 198 15.39 15.73 -4.24
N THR A 199 16.62 15.55 -4.69
CA THR A 199 17.08 15.95 -6.02
C THR A 199 17.06 14.80 -7.03
N THR A 200 16.63 13.61 -6.65
CA THR A 200 16.58 12.44 -7.53
C THR A 200 15.60 12.65 -8.70
N TYR A 201 14.52 13.41 -8.46
CA TYR A 201 13.49 13.72 -9.45
C TYR A 201 13.22 15.20 -9.44
N ASP A 202 13.48 15.87 -10.56
CA ASP A 202 13.44 17.33 -10.68
C ASP A 202 12.10 17.96 -10.30
N ASP A 203 11.00 17.28 -10.62
CA ASP A 203 9.65 17.76 -10.37
C ASP A 203 9.04 17.28 -9.03
N ALA A 204 9.76 16.44 -8.28
CA ALA A 204 9.28 15.98 -7.01
C ALA A 204 9.53 17.01 -5.91
N PHE A 205 8.50 17.36 -5.16
CA PHE A 205 8.66 18.24 -4.01
C PHE A 205 9.47 17.56 -2.89
N TRP A 206 9.22 16.28 -2.67
CA TRP A 206 10.03 15.39 -1.84
C TRP A 206 9.92 13.95 -2.34
N THR A 207 10.89 13.13 -1.99
CA THR A 207 10.98 11.73 -2.39
C THR A 207 10.99 10.84 -1.15
N GLU A 208 10.37 9.68 -1.22
CA GLU A 208 10.48 8.63 -0.19
C GLU A 208 11.42 7.52 -0.66
N GLY A 209 12.13 6.91 0.25
CA GLY A 209 12.99 5.77 -0.03
C GLY A 209 14.18 5.65 0.91
N THR A 210 15.23 4.99 0.43
CA THR A 210 16.46 4.76 1.18
C THR A 210 17.54 5.75 0.73
N THR A 211 18.21 6.38 1.68
CA THR A 211 19.33 7.29 1.42
C THR A 211 20.66 6.53 1.29
N ALA A 212 21.70 7.19 0.78
CA ALA A 212 23.00 6.58 0.55
C ALA A 212 23.69 6.03 1.81
N ASP A 213 23.38 6.60 2.97
CA ASP A 213 23.85 6.13 4.27
C ASP A 213 23.00 5.01 4.89
N GLY A 214 21.98 4.52 4.14
CA GLY A 214 21.08 3.48 4.60
C GLY A 214 19.94 3.96 5.49
N ALA A 215 19.81 5.27 5.75
CA ALA A 215 18.65 5.80 6.44
C ALA A 215 17.41 5.73 5.58
N GLY A 216 16.24 5.83 6.18
CA GLY A 216 14.99 6.00 5.48
C GLY A 216 14.63 7.46 5.35
N TRP A 217 14.03 7.84 4.25
CA TRP A 217 13.50 9.16 3.98
C TRP A 217 12.03 9.05 3.63
N GLY A 218 11.19 9.74 4.35
CA GLY A 218 9.76 9.58 4.12
C GLY A 218 8.88 10.62 4.81
N HIS A 219 7.62 10.59 4.46
CA HIS A 219 6.58 11.48 4.96
C HIS A 219 6.94 12.96 4.84
N GLY A 220 7.50 13.35 3.70
CA GLY A 220 7.97 14.67 3.43
C GLY A 220 9.17 15.07 4.30
N MET A 221 10.34 15.11 3.74
CA MET A 221 11.56 15.68 4.34
C MET A 221 11.91 15.21 5.76
N GLN A 222 11.55 13.98 6.13
CA GLN A 222 11.86 13.40 7.44
C GLN A 222 12.80 12.21 7.30
N CYS A 223 13.89 12.23 8.08
CA CYS A 223 14.73 11.05 8.22
C CYS A 223 14.04 10.08 9.20
N LEU A 224 13.38 9.08 8.64
CA LEU A 224 12.66 8.05 9.38
C LEU A 224 13.29 6.70 9.11
N VAL A 225 14.07 6.19 10.00
CA VAL A 225 14.65 4.85 9.91
C VAL A 225 13.54 3.80 10.04
N TRP A 226 12.58 4.06 10.93
CA TRP A 226 11.43 3.19 11.19
C TRP A 226 10.10 3.78 10.68
N GLY A 227 9.12 2.92 10.47
CA GLY A 227 7.83 3.30 9.94
C GLY A 227 7.78 3.20 8.42
N TYR A 228 7.59 4.30 7.70
CA TYR A 228 7.38 4.28 6.26
C TYR A 228 8.48 3.59 5.44
N PRO A 229 9.77 3.75 5.71
CA PRO A 229 10.80 3.06 4.93
C PRO A 229 10.73 1.55 5.02
N ILE A 230 10.57 1.00 6.23
CA ILE A 230 10.43 -0.46 6.40
C ILE A 230 9.13 -0.98 5.79
N ASP A 231 8.04 -0.22 5.90
CA ASP A 231 6.76 -0.60 5.31
C ASP A 231 6.85 -0.56 3.78
N GLY A 232 7.51 0.45 3.21
CA GLY A 232 7.77 0.54 1.78
C GLY A 232 8.56 -0.65 1.26
N LEU A 233 9.67 -0.98 1.90
CA LEU A 233 10.50 -2.14 1.52
C LEU A 233 9.73 -3.46 1.63
N LYS A 234 8.93 -3.65 2.69
CA LYS A 234 8.06 -4.84 2.82
C LYS A 234 7.04 -4.91 1.68
N GLY A 235 6.40 -3.80 1.36
CA GLY A 235 5.45 -3.71 0.25
C GLY A 235 6.10 -4.03 -1.09
N THR A 236 7.30 -3.48 -1.33
CA THR A 236 8.12 -3.79 -2.51
C THR A 236 8.39 -5.28 -2.63
N PHE A 237 8.94 -5.90 -1.61
CA PHE A 237 9.25 -7.33 -1.64
C PHE A 237 8.01 -8.21 -1.75
N ARG A 238 6.89 -7.80 -1.16
CA ARG A 238 5.60 -8.49 -1.33
C ARG A 238 5.18 -8.49 -2.80
N ILE A 239 5.25 -7.36 -3.49
CA ILE A 239 4.90 -7.26 -4.91
C ILE A 239 5.85 -8.11 -5.75
N LEU A 240 7.17 -7.93 -5.58
CA LEU A 240 8.17 -8.69 -6.32
C LEU A 240 8.00 -10.22 -6.13
N LYS A 241 7.69 -10.65 -4.91
CA LYS A 241 7.44 -12.07 -4.60
C LYS A 241 6.19 -12.61 -5.31
N HIS A 242 5.09 -11.85 -5.30
CA HIS A 242 3.86 -12.27 -5.99
C HIS A 242 4.02 -12.33 -7.51
N LEU A 243 4.95 -11.57 -8.07
CA LEU A 243 5.25 -11.58 -9.49
C LEU A 243 6.28 -12.66 -9.89
N GLN A 244 6.91 -13.36 -8.95
CA GLN A 244 7.81 -14.48 -9.26
C GLN A 244 7.09 -15.57 -10.06
N GLY A 245 7.79 -16.16 -11.06
CA GLY A 245 7.21 -17.16 -11.94
C GLY A 245 6.27 -16.61 -13.02
N SER A 246 6.05 -15.31 -13.07
CA SER A 246 5.26 -14.61 -14.09
C SER A 246 6.17 -13.88 -15.09
N PRO A 247 5.62 -13.39 -16.23
CA PRO A 247 6.37 -12.53 -17.15
C PRO A 247 6.90 -11.24 -16.54
N TRP A 248 6.35 -10.80 -15.41
CA TRP A 248 6.75 -9.59 -14.68
C TRP A 248 7.79 -9.84 -13.59
N ALA A 249 8.29 -11.07 -13.47
CA ALA A 249 9.31 -11.37 -12.48
C ALA A 249 10.57 -10.52 -12.69
N LYS A 250 11.08 -9.94 -11.59
CA LYS A 250 12.33 -9.16 -11.60
C LYS A 250 13.39 -9.86 -10.77
N GLN A 251 14.62 -9.79 -11.25
CA GLN A 251 15.80 -10.19 -10.49
C GLN A 251 16.38 -8.98 -9.77
N LEU A 252 16.88 -9.18 -8.56
CA LEU A 252 17.58 -8.12 -7.84
C LEU A 252 18.97 -7.91 -8.45
N SER A 253 19.28 -6.71 -8.87
CA SER A 253 20.63 -6.30 -9.22
C SER A 253 21.52 -6.21 -7.98
N ARG A 254 22.82 -6.11 -8.17
CA ARG A 254 23.75 -5.86 -7.07
C ARG A 254 23.40 -4.58 -6.30
N GLU A 255 23.07 -3.52 -7.04
CA GLU A 255 22.67 -2.24 -6.47
C GLU A 255 21.40 -2.39 -5.60
N ASN A 256 20.38 -3.09 -6.07
CA ASN A 256 19.17 -3.32 -5.28
C ASN A 256 19.47 -4.02 -3.95
N VAL A 257 20.34 -5.04 -3.99
CA VAL A 257 20.76 -5.77 -2.77
C VAL A 257 21.50 -4.85 -1.81
N GLU A 258 22.44 -4.04 -2.32
CA GLU A 258 23.23 -3.10 -1.49
C GLU A 258 22.36 -2.09 -0.80
N VAL A 259 21.37 -1.51 -1.48
CA VAL A 259 20.42 -0.57 -0.87
C VAL A 259 19.71 -1.20 0.32
N VAL A 260 19.24 -2.43 0.18
CA VAL A 260 18.52 -3.14 1.25
C VAL A 260 19.46 -3.51 2.40
N LEU A 261 20.68 -3.96 2.10
CA LEU A 261 21.68 -4.27 3.12
C LEU A 261 22.11 -3.02 3.90
N HIS A 262 22.32 -1.89 3.22
CA HIS A 262 22.62 -0.63 3.87
C HIS A 262 21.48 -0.21 4.81
N TYR A 263 20.23 -0.35 4.38
CA TYR A 263 19.08 -0.08 5.24
C TYR A 263 19.03 -1.01 6.47
N ILE A 264 19.27 -2.31 6.29
CA ILE A 264 19.29 -3.28 7.40
C ILE A 264 20.38 -2.90 8.42
N ARG A 265 21.59 -2.61 7.95
CA ARG A 265 22.73 -2.23 8.82
C ARG A 265 22.47 -0.92 9.55
N CYS A 266 22.03 0.11 8.85
CA CYS A 266 21.69 1.40 9.44
C CYS A 266 20.57 1.27 10.48
N SER A 267 19.52 0.57 10.15
CA SER A 267 18.38 0.41 11.05
C SER A 267 18.73 -0.38 12.31
N ALA A 268 19.60 -1.38 12.19
CA ALA A 268 20.10 -2.15 13.34
C ALA A 268 20.89 -1.28 14.32
N PHE A 269 21.65 -0.31 13.80
CA PHE A 269 22.42 0.64 14.61
C PHE A 269 21.55 1.49 15.56
N TYR A 270 20.34 1.83 15.11
CA TYR A 270 19.39 2.63 15.91
C TYR A 270 18.49 1.79 16.83
N HIS A 271 18.80 0.52 17.04
CA HIS A 271 18.02 -0.35 17.91
C HIS A 271 18.87 -0.88 19.05
N HIS A 272 18.43 -0.64 20.29
CA HIS A 272 19.09 -1.17 21.48
C HIS A 272 18.08 -1.73 22.47
N LYS A 273 18.12 -3.04 22.71
CA LYS A 273 17.26 -3.74 23.70
C LYS A 273 15.77 -3.37 23.59
N GLY A 274 15.24 -3.38 22.38
CA GLY A 274 13.85 -3.02 22.14
C GLY A 274 13.53 -1.51 22.15
N ILE A 275 14.55 -0.66 22.31
CA ILE A 275 14.40 0.79 22.34
C ILE A 275 14.88 1.37 21.00
N ILE A 276 14.07 2.23 20.43
CA ILE A 276 14.36 3.00 19.21
C ILE A 276 14.31 4.48 19.58
N PRO A 277 15.29 5.28 19.14
CA PRO A 277 15.25 6.73 19.36
C PRO A 277 13.97 7.34 18.79
N PRO A 278 13.22 8.17 19.54
CA PRO A 278 11.96 8.72 19.09
C PRO A 278 12.04 9.52 17.79
N LEU A 279 13.16 10.18 17.53
CA LEU A 279 13.37 11.06 16.39
C LEU A 279 13.44 10.31 15.04
N VAL A 280 13.76 9.02 15.06
CA VAL A 280 13.92 8.20 13.86
C VAL A 280 12.76 7.22 13.64
N ASP A 281 11.73 7.26 14.49
CA ASP A 281 10.53 6.41 14.38
C ASP A 281 9.28 7.26 14.32
N ARG A 282 8.60 7.19 13.16
CA ARG A 282 7.31 7.85 13.02
C ARG A 282 6.26 7.24 13.95
N GLY A 283 5.75 8.05 14.83
CA GLY A 283 4.75 7.67 15.82
C GLY A 283 5.33 7.44 17.23
N ASN A 284 6.63 7.34 17.39
CA ASN A 284 7.24 7.24 18.70
C ASN A 284 7.20 8.57 19.46
N MET A 285 7.24 9.70 18.76
CA MET A 285 7.11 11.03 19.35
C MET A 285 5.74 11.28 19.99
N THR A 286 4.71 10.56 19.55
CA THR A 286 3.32 10.79 19.98
C THR A 286 2.75 9.64 20.82
N ARG A 287 3.47 8.51 20.95
CA ARG A 287 3.00 7.34 21.66
C ARG A 287 3.82 7.06 22.90
N LYS A 288 3.18 7.00 24.05
CA LYS A 288 3.81 6.56 25.30
C LYS A 288 4.18 5.08 25.21
N ASN A 289 5.39 4.71 25.65
CA ASN A 289 5.87 3.33 25.80
C ASN A 289 6.04 2.52 24.50
N ASN A 290 6.55 3.13 23.44
CA ASN A 290 6.88 2.41 22.22
C ASN A 290 8.18 1.60 22.37
N ARG A 291 8.09 0.47 23.04
CA ARG A 291 9.11 -0.57 22.93
C ARG A 291 8.76 -1.46 21.73
N ARG A 292 9.66 -1.54 20.78
CA ARG A 292 9.58 -2.54 19.72
C ARG A 292 10.44 -3.73 20.13
N GLY A 293 9.81 -4.81 20.52
CA GLY A 293 10.48 -6.04 20.94
C GLY A 293 11.34 -6.66 19.84
N ASN A 294 11.03 -6.42 18.60
CA ASN A 294 11.76 -6.94 17.43
C ASN A 294 12.47 -5.80 16.71
N VAL A 295 13.65 -6.07 16.18
CA VAL A 295 14.28 -5.22 15.16
C VAL A 295 13.49 -5.37 13.87
N PRO A 296 12.72 -4.38 13.42
CA PRO A 296 11.84 -4.58 12.25
C PRO A 296 12.59 -4.98 10.99
N SER A 297 13.83 -4.57 10.83
CA SER A 297 14.68 -4.92 9.69
C SER A 297 15.04 -6.40 9.60
N HIS A 298 14.89 -7.20 10.67
CA HIS A 298 15.10 -8.64 10.56
C HIS A 298 14.08 -9.32 9.64
N ILE A 299 12.92 -8.72 9.44
CA ILE A 299 11.92 -9.18 8.48
C ILE A 299 12.49 -9.12 7.05
N LEU A 300 13.18 -8.03 6.71
CA LEU A 300 13.85 -7.88 5.41
C LEU A 300 15.00 -8.87 5.25
N ALA A 301 15.81 -9.06 6.29
CA ALA A 301 16.88 -10.05 6.28
C ALA A 301 16.35 -11.47 6.03
N LYS A 302 15.28 -11.86 6.72
CA LYS A 302 14.60 -13.15 6.49
C LYS A 302 14.04 -13.25 5.07
N THR A 303 13.47 -12.17 4.54
CA THR A 303 12.93 -12.14 3.18
C THR A 303 14.04 -12.34 2.14
N LEU A 304 15.18 -11.66 2.27
CA LEU A 304 16.33 -11.85 1.39
C LEU A 304 16.86 -13.29 1.44
N LEU A 305 17.01 -13.83 2.63
CA LEU A 305 17.49 -15.22 2.81
C LEU A 305 16.54 -16.26 2.24
N ALA A 306 15.23 -16.05 2.37
CA ALA A 306 14.22 -17.01 1.93
C ALA A 306 13.95 -16.95 0.43
N ASP A 307 13.80 -15.75 -0.13
CA ASP A 307 13.24 -15.56 -1.46
C ASP A 307 14.29 -15.06 -2.49
N TRP A 308 15.41 -14.48 -2.05
CA TRP A 308 16.45 -13.91 -2.93
C TRP A 308 17.88 -14.32 -2.55
N ARG A 309 18.04 -15.49 -1.94
CA ARG A 309 19.35 -16.01 -1.49
C ARG A 309 20.38 -16.08 -2.62
N THR A 310 19.94 -16.36 -3.84
CA THR A 310 20.81 -16.44 -5.03
C THR A 310 21.39 -15.11 -5.47
N SER A 311 20.81 -13.99 -5.03
CA SER A 311 21.30 -12.64 -5.29
C SER A 311 22.35 -12.18 -4.26
N LEU A 312 22.62 -12.98 -3.23
CA LEU A 312 23.52 -12.66 -2.13
C LEU A 312 24.87 -13.38 -2.29
N THR A 313 25.92 -12.74 -1.84
CA THR A 313 27.24 -13.39 -1.64
C THR A 313 27.21 -14.27 -0.40
N SER A 314 28.18 -15.21 -0.31
CA SER A 314 28.31 -16.07 0.87
C SER A 314 28.53 -15.28 2.17
N GLN A 315 29.25 -14.17 2.10
CA GLN A 315 29.51 -13.31 3.25
C GLN A 315 28.21 -12.61 3.71
N GLU A 316 27.40 -12.11 2.78
CA GLU A 316 26.12 -11.47 3.08
C GLU A 316 25.09 -12.45 3.65
N ILE A 317 25.09 -13.67 3.15
CA ILE A 317 24.26 -14.75 3.70
C ILE A 317 24.64 -14.97 5.18
N GLN A 318 25.94 -15.13 5.47
CA GLN A 318 26.42 -15.33 6.83
C GLN A 318 26.06 -14.15 7.74
N GLU A 319 26.26 -12.91 7.27
CA GLU A 319 25.88 -11.69 8.00
C GLU A 319 24.40 -11.66 8.34
N LEU A 320 23.54 -11.94 7.36
CA LEU A 320 22.09 -11.91 7.55
C LEU A 320 21.58 -13.05 8.43
N GLU A 321 22.17 -14.24 8.34
CA GLU A 321 21.86 -15.37 9.22
C GLU A 321 22.22 -15.02 10.68
N GLN A 322 23.42 -14.50 10.92
CA GLN A 322 23.84 -14.04 12.24
C GLN A 322 22.92 -12.94 12.77
N PHE A 323 22.59 -11.94 11.96
CA PHE A 323 21.69 -10.85 12.33
C PHE A 323 20.29 -11.34 12.73
N THR A 324 19.74 -12.30 12.00
CA THR A 324 18.43 -12.87 12.31
C THR A 324 18.43 -13.72 13.57
N GLU A 325 19.52 -14.43 13.85
CA GLU A 325 19.71 -15.22 15.07
C GLU A 325 19.83 -14.33 16.31
N GLU A 326 20.68 -13.32 16.26
CA GLU A 326 20.85 -12.35 17.34
C GLU A 326 19.55 -11.61 17.65
N SER A 327 18.82 -11.17 16.61
CA SER A 327 17.51 -10.52 16.77
C SER A 327 16.48 -11.43 17.44
N SER A 328 16.57 -12.74 17.22
CA SER A 328 15.70 -13.71 17.87
C SER A 328 16.00 -13.87 19.35
N ARG A 329 17.26 -13.74 19.77
CA ARG A 329 17.67 -13.81 21.18
C ARG A 329 17.28 -12.55 21.97
N LEU A 330 17.14 -11.40 21.32
CA LEU A 330 16.75 -10.14 21.97
C LEU A 330 15.24 -10.08 22.31
N ASN A 331 14.47 -11.06 21.87
CA ASN A 331 13.02 -11.16 22.08
C ASN A 331 12.62 -12.10 23.23
N VAL A 332 13.58 -12.59 24.00
CA VAL A 332 13.35 -13.46 25.18
C VAL A 332 13.34 -12.64 26.46
#